data_d989cd954d81c7ac7ea7550ef88ffe8d
#
_entry.id   d989cd954d81c7ac7ea7550ef88ffe8d
#
_cell.length_a   1.000
_cell.length_b   1.000
_cell.length_c   1.000
_cell.angle_alpha   90.00
_cell.angle_beta   90.00
_cell.angle_gamma   90.00
#
_symmetry.space_group_name_H-M   'P 1'
#
loop_
_entity.id
_entity.type
_entity.pdbx_description
1 polymer ?
#
loop_
_entity_poly.entity_id
_entity_poly.type
_entity_poly.pdbx_seq_one_letter_code
_entity_poly.pdbx_strand_id
1 'polypeptide(L)'
;MTMNQSGMQTAPEAGRAMLENIELTKPNGGDERDLAKIRLQYAKESDPLGTLPEPKQAGMAAVLMDKLGERLAFERAGTRLYDALMVKCAADGAAGIPAKDLKHIRDEEATHFALIGAAIQSLGGDPTAQTPSADVAGVEGMGLMQVLNDPKTTVTQALHAILIAEMTDNAAWEELIELVTEAGNDELVERFTEARDEEQEHLEKVQGWYKAATLAAAGKEYR
;
A
#
# COMPACT_ATOMS: atom_id res chain seq x y z
N MET A 1 29.64 -1.48 -23.94
CA MET A 1 28.47 -0.79 -23.35
C MET A 1 28.37 0.56 -24.04
N THR A 2 27.21 0.88 -24.57
CA THR A 2 26.94 2.16 -25.22
C THR A 2 26.10 3.03 -24.29
N MET A 3 26.24 4.35 -24.40
CA MET A 3 25.39 5.31 -23.67
C MET A 3 24.24 5.73 -24.59
N ASN A 4 23.04 5.85 -24.03
CA ASN A 4 21.89 6.43 -24.75
C ASN A 4 21.93 7.96 -24.70
N GLN A 5 20.98 8.62 -25.35
CA GLN A 5 20.90 10.09 -25.39
C GLN A 5 20.68 10.75 -24.02
N SER A 6 20.23 9.99 -23.00
CA SER A 6 20.08 10.46 -21.61
C SER A 6 21.33 10.22 -20.75
N GLY A 7 22.43 9.69 -21.32
CA GLY A 7 23.66 9.40 -20.61
C GLY A 7 23.64 8.12 -19.78
N MET A 8 22.58 7.31 -19.90
CA MET A 8 22.53 6.02 -19.20
C MET A 8 23.23 4.92 -20.00
N GLN A 9 23.89 4.02 -19.29
CA GLN A 9 24.49 2.83 -19.89
C GLN A 9 23.40 1.93 -20.47
N THR A 10 23.60 1.45 -21.68
CA THR A 10 22.70 0.53 -22.34
C THR A 10 23.42 -0.74 -22.74
N ALA A 11 22.69 -1.83 -22.75
CA ALA A 11 23.13 -3.14 -23.24
C ALA A 11 22.17 -3.60 -24.36
N PRO A 12 22.27 -3.07 -25.60
CA PRO A 12 21.33 -3.35 -26.68
C PRO A 12 21.23 -4.85 -27.02
N GLU A 13 22.32 -5.60 -26.86
CA GLU A 13 22.35 -7.05 -27.08
C GLU A 13 21.56 -7.79 -26.00
N ALA A 14 21.71 -7.41 -24.73
CA ALA A 14 20.92 -7.98 -23.64
C ALA A 14 19.44 -7.63 -23.77
N GLY A 15 19.11 -6.43 -24.25
CA GLY A 15 17.74 -6.02 -24.54
C GLY A 15 17.11 -6.86 -25.66
N ARG A 16 17.85 -7.16 -26.74
CA ARG A 16 17.40 -8.06 -27.80
C ARG A 16 17.20 -9.48 -27.29
N ALA A 17 18.17 -10.02 -26.55
CA ALA A 17 18.07 -11.36 -25.98
C ALA A 17 16.86 -11.47 -25.01
N MET A 18 16.56 -10.42 -24.25
CA MET A 18 15.39 -10.38 -23.39
C MET A 18 14.08 -10.43 -24.21
N LEU A 19 13.98 -9.68 -25.31
CA LEU A 19 12.82 -9.69 -26.19
C LEU A 19 12.64 -11.05 -26.90
N GLU A 20 13.76 -11.66 -27.35
CA GLU A 20 13.75 -13.00 -27.93
C GLU A 20 13.29 -14.05 -26.90
N ASN A 21 13.74 -13.95 -25.65
CA ASN A 21 13.28 -14.84 -24.57
C ASN A 21 11.78 -14.65 -24.25
N ILE A 22 11.23 -13.44 -24.34
CA ILE A 22 9.79 -13.21 -24.18
C ILE A 22 9.01 -13.93 -25.28
N GLU A 23 9.49 -13.90 -26.52
CA GLU A 23 8.85 -14.65 -27.61
C GLU A 23 8.93 -16.17 -27.42
N LEU A 24 10.06 -16.70 -26.93
CA LEU A 24 10.25 -18.12 -26.62
C LEU A 24 9.42 -18.59 -25.42
N THR A 25 9.07 -17.68 -24.50
CA THR A 25 8.24 -17.97 -23.32
C THR A 25 6.73 -17.77 -23.58
N LYS A 26 6.33 -17.42 -24.80
CA LYS A 26 4.91 -17.44 -25.16
C LYS A 26 4.36 -18.86 -24.95
N PRO A 27 3.22 -19.01 -24.28
CA PRO A 27 2.67 -20.34 -24.01
C PRO A 27 2.47 -21.10 -25.32
N ASN A 28 3.14 -22.24 -25.46
CA ASN A 28 2.97 -23.15 -26.58
C ASN A 28 1.65 -23.92 -26.43
N GLY A 29 0.52 -23.22 -26.47
CA GLY A 29 -0.80 -23.84 -26.48
C GLY A 29 -1.19 -24.62 -25.21
N GLY A 30 -0.59 -24.32 -24.06
CA GLY A 30 -1.06 -24.83 -22.76
C GLY A 30 -2.40 -24.22 -22.40
N ASP A 31 -3.30 -25.02 -21.80
CA ASP A 31 -4.55 -24.48 -21.27
C ASP A 31 -4.26 -23.59 -20.03
N GLU A 32 -4.43 -22.28 -20.19
CA GLU A 32 -4.24 -21.31 -19.10
C GLU A 32 -5.10 -21.64 -17.87
N ARG A 33 -6.27 -22.29 -18.09
CA ARG A 33 -7.16 -22.72 -17.00
C ARG A 33 -6.56 -23.89 -16.21
N ASP A 34 -5.87 -24.80 -16.87
CA ASP A 34 -5.21 -25.92 -16.19
C ASP A 34 -3.96 -25.44 -15.44
N LEU A 35 -3.21 -24.49 -15.98
CA LEU A 35 -2.15 -23.80 -15.27
C LEU A 35 -2.66 -23.05 -14.02
N ALA A 36 -3.78 -22.37 -14.12
CA ALA A 36 -4.42 -21.69 -13.00
C ALA A 36 -4.86 -22.69 -11.92
N LYS A 37 -5.42 -23.85 -12.29
CA LYS A 37 -5.79 -24.91 -11.35
C LYS A 37 -4.58 -25.48 -10.61
N ILE A 38 -3.50 -25.75 -11.34
CA ILE A 38 -2.24 -26.26 -10.76
C ILE A 38 -1.66 -25.24 -9.77
N ARG A 39 -1.61 -23.95 -10.13
CA ARG A 39 -1.17 -22.89 -9.24
C ARG A 39 -2.04 -22.77 -7.99
N LEU A 40 -3.36 -22.85 -8.16
CA LEU A 40 -4.30 -22.84 -7.04
C LEU A 40 -4.12 -24.05 -6.12
N GLN A 41 -3.83 -25.23 -6.70
CA GLN A 41 -3.53 -26.43 -5.90
C GLN A 41 -2.23 -26.25 -5.12
N TYR A 42 -1.15 -25.76 -5.74
CA TYR A 42 0.10 -25.44 -5.06
C TYR A 42 -0.09 -24.43 -3.94
N ALA A 43 -0.88 -23.38 -4.17
CA ALA A 43 -1.18 -22.38 -3.17
C ALA A 43 -1.94 -22.97 -1.95
N LYS A 44 -2.82 -23.94 -2.18
CA LYS A 44 -3.54 -24.62 -1.09
C LYS A 44 -2.69 -25.61 -0.29
N GLU A 45 -1.64 -26.14 -0.90
CA GLU A 45 -0.73 -27.13 -0.29
C GLU A 45 0.51 -26.47 0.33
N SER A 46 0.76 -25.21 0.04
CA SER A 46 1.88 -24.45 0.59
C SER A 46 1.41 -23.54 1.71
N ASP A 47 2.27 -23.28 2.67
CA ASP A 47 2.07 -22.40 3.84
C ASP A 47 2.59 -20.95 3.59
N PRO A 48 2.29 -20.29 2.46
CA PRO A 48 2.59 -18.88 2.32
C PRO A 48 1.39 -18.05 2.79
N LEU A 49 1.36 -16.85 2.41
CA LEU A 49 0.25 -15.91 2.47
C LEU A 49 -1.14 -16.55 2.53
N GLY A 50 -1.98 -16.08 3.47
CA GLY A 50 -3.37 -16.50 3.55
C GLY A 50 -3.55 -17.89 4.15
N THR A 51 -2.64 -18.31 5.04
CA THR A 51 -2.77 -19.57 5.80
C THR A 51 -3.90 -19.56 6.81
N LEU A 52 -4.43 -18.36 7.12
CA LEU A 52 -5.60 -18.28 7.98
C LEU A 52 -6.83 -18.80 7.23
N PRO A 53 -7.61 -19.70 7.86
CA PRO A 53 -8.81 -20.22 7.24
C PRO A 53 -9.78 -19.08 6.97
N GLU A 54 -10.37 -19.07 5.76
CA GLU A 54 -11.49 -18.18 5.48
C GLU A 54 -12.55 -18.30 6.59
N PRO A 55 -13.19 -17.17 6.98
CA PRO A 55 -14.25 -17.22 7.96
C PRO A 55 -15.32 -18.25 7.55
N LYS A 56 -15.61 -19.19 8.40
CA LYS A 56 -16.60 -20.25 8.12
C LYS A 56 -18.04 -19.71 7.99
N GLN A 57 -18.24 -18.44 8.31
CA GLN A 57 -19.52 -17.74 8.19
C GLN A 57 -19.38 -16.69 7.09
N ALA A 58 -19.99 -16.96 5.95
CA ALA A 58 -20.26 -15.93 4.96
C ALA A 58 -21.36 -15.02 5.48
N GLY A 59 -21.16 -13.70 5.48
CA GLY A 59 -22.15 -12.71 5.87
C GLY A 59 -21.52 -11.35 6.14
N MET A 60 -22.33 -10.31 6.15
CA MET A 60 -21.90 -8.92 6.32
C MET A 60 -20.97 -8.75 7.53
N ALA A 61 -21.31 -9.30 8.68
CA ALA A 61 -20.51 -9.17 9.89
C ALA A 61 -19.12 -9.81 9.78
N ALA A 62 -18.99 -10.93 9.09
CA ALA A 62 -17.69 -11.58 8.89
C ALA A 62 -16.81 -10.79 7.91
N VAL A 63 -17.39 -10.30 6.82
CA VAL A 63 -16.68 -9.47 5.84
C VAL A 63 -16.25 -8.15 6.47
N LEU A 64 -17.14 -7.47 7.18
CA LEU A 64 -16.81 -6.23 7.88
C LEU A 64 -15.68 -6.44 8.88
N MET A 65 -15.71 -7.52 9.66
CA MET A 65 -14.65 -7.80 10.63
C MET A 65 -13.30 -8.11 9.96
N ASP A 66 -13.31 -8.80 8.83
CA ASP A 66 -12.08 -9.08 8.05
C ASP A 66 -11.50 -7.78 7.45
N LYS A 67 -12.35 -6.91 6.92
CA LYS A 67 -11.92 -5.61 6.36
C LYS A 67 -11.47 -4.62 7.44
N LEU A 68 -12.07 -4.63 8.61
CA LEU A 68 -11.56 -3.88 9.75
C LEU A 68 -10.18 -4.40 10.21
N GLY A 69 -9.96 -5.71 10.19
CA GLY A 69 -8.64 -6.28 10.47
C GLY A 69 -7.58 -5.88 9.43
N GLU A 70 -7.93 -5.89 8.15
CA GLU A 70 -7.11 -5.39 7.05
C GLU A 70 -6.73 -3.93 7.30
N ARG A 71 -7.72 -3.08 7.57
CA ARG A 71 -7.48 -1.65 7.81
C ARG A 71 -6.60 -1.44 9.02
N LEU A 72 -6.83 -2.15 10.12
CA LEU A 72 -5.99 -2.08 11.32
C LEU A 72 -4.52 -2.40 11.03
N ALA A 73 -4.27 -3.40 10.20
CA ALA A 73 -2.90 -3.77 9.80
C ALA A 73 -2.27 -2.68 8.92
N PHE A 74 -3.06 -2.08 8.03
CA PHE A 74 -2.61 -1.05 7.11
C PHE A 74 -2.26 0.25 7.87
N GLU A 75 -3.12 0.79 8.73
CA GLU A 75 -2.89 1.98 9.54
C GLU A 75 -1.63 1.87 10.41
N ARG A 76 -1.44 0.67 11.00
CA ARG A 76 -0.19 0.39 11.72
C ARG A 76 1.03 0.44 10.80
N ALA A 77 0.90 0.00 9.56
CA ALA A 77 1.97 0.08 8.57
C ALA A 77 2.17 1.53 8.12
N GLY A 78 1.11 2.30 7.86
CA GLY A 78 1.12 3.71 7.51
C GLY A 78 1.93 4.55 8.49
N THR A 79 1.62 4.45 9.79
CA THR A 79 2.40 5.09 10.85
C THR A 79 3.91 4.83 10.71
N ARG A 80 4.33 3.59 10.40
CA ARG A 80 5.74 3.20 10.25
C ARG A 80 6.34 3.66 8.93
N LEU A 81 5.55 3.69 7.87
CA LEU A 81 5.97 4.21 6.57
C LEU A 81 6.33 5.70 6.70
N TYR A 82 5.52 6.48 7.39
CA TYR A 82 5.84 7.89 7.66
C TYR A 82 7.02 8.08 8.60
N ASP A 83 7.19 7.25 9.62
CA ASP A 83 8.40 7.24 10.44
C ASP A 83 9.66 7.02 9.57
N ALA A 84 9.62 6.06 8.66
CA ALA A 84 10.72 5.78 7.73
C ALA A 84 10.96 6.93 6.72
N LEU A 85 9.87 7.52 6.19
CA LEU A 85 9.97 8.68 5.29
C LEU A 85 10.61 9.89 5.99
N MET A 86 10.20 10.18 7.23
CA MET A 86 10.81 11.26 8.02
C MET A 86 12.31 11.07 8.19
N VAL A 87 12.76 9.86 8.53
CA VAL A 87 14.18 9.53 8.66
C VAL A 87 14.92 9.74 7.32
N LYS A 88 14.34 9.25 6.23
CA LYS A 88 14.92 9.41 4.90
C LYS A 88 15.01 10.88 4.48
N CYS A 89 13.97 11.66 4.68
CA CYS A 89 13.96 13.10 4.37
C CYS A 89 14.99 13.86 5.20
N ALA A 90 15.17 13.52 6.47
CA ALA A 90 16.18 14.12 7.34
C ALA A 90 17.61 13.79 6.90
N ALA A 91 17.86 12.56 6.43
CA ALA A 91 19.18 12.12 5.98
C ALA A 91 19.56 12.75 4.62
N ASP A 92 18.62 12.82 3.68
CA ASP A 92 18.88 13.26 2.30
C ASP A 92 18.68 14.77 2.10
N GLY A 93 18.23 15.49 3.11
CA GLY A 93 18.02 16.95 3.05
C GLY A 93 16.91 17.34 2.08
N ALA A 94 15.76 16.66 2.14
CA ALA A 94 14.63 16.83 1.22
C ALA A 94 14.03 18.25 1.34
N ALA A 95 14.52 19.15 0.49
CA ALA A 95 13.96 20.50 0.39
C ALA A 95 12.54 20.44 -0.19
N GLY A 96 11.59 21.07 0.51
CA GLY A 96 10.22 21.22 0.04
C GLY A 96 9.20 20.27 0.66
N ILE A 97 9.63 19.34 1.55
CA ILE A 97 8.73 18.53 2.37
C ILE A 97 8.82 19.00 3.83
N PRO A 98 7.80 19.66 4.38
CA PRO A 98 7.85 20.14 5.73
C PRO A 98 7.81 18.99 6.74
N ALA A 99 8.82 18.91 7.61
CA ALA A 99 8.87 17.85 8.64
C ALA A 99 7.65 17.87 9.58
N LYS A 100 7.06 19.05 9.81
CA LYS A 100 5.84 19.19 10.62
C LYS A 100 4.64 18.52 9.96
N ASP A 101 4.54 18.57 8.62
CA ASP A 101 3.43 18.00 7.87
C ASP A 101 3.57 16.47 7.84
N LEU A 102 4.79 15.95 7.66
CA LEU A 102 5.06 14.50 7.78
C LEU A 102 4.70 13.96 9.17
N LYS A 103 5.09 14.73 10.21
CA LYS A 103 4.75 14.35 11.59
C LYS A 103 3.23 14.40 11.84
N HIS A 104 2.55 15.38 11.29
CA HIS A 104 1.10 15.52 11.40
C HIS A 104 0.40 14.31 10.80
N ILE A 105 0.69 13.99 9.55
CA ILE A 105 0.13 12.81 8.87
C ILE A 105 0.43 11.53 9.68
N ARG A 106 1.67 11.34 10.08
CA ARG A 106 2.06 10.18 10.90
C ARG A 106 1.24 10.05 12.19
N ASP A 107 0.90 11.19 12.83
CA ASP A 107 0.11 11.20 14.06
C ASP A 107 -1.38 10.92 13.76
N GLU A 108 -1.90 11.34 12.60
CA GLU A 108 -3.24 11.03 12.12
C GLU A 108 -3.36 9.54 11.79
N GLU A 109 -2.39 8.92 11.07
CA GLU A 109 -2.30 7.46 10.87
C GLU A 109 -2.38 6.67 12.19
N ALA A 110 -1.68 7.16 13.24
CA ALA A 110 -1.75 6.52 14.54
C ALA A 110 -3.14 6.68 15.20
N THR A 111 -3.84 7.77 14.91
CA THR A 111 -5.22 7.99 15.37
C THR A 111 -6.19 7.08 14.63
N HIS A 112 -6.03 6.91 13.32
CA HIS A 112 -6.82 5.98 12.50
C HIS A 112 -6.62 4.53 12.95
N PHE A 113 -5.38 4.14 13.24
CA PHE A 113 -5.12 2.83 13.86
C PHE A 113 -5.91 2.62 15.16
N ALA A 114 -5.92 3.63 16.06
CA ALA A 114 -6.67 3.56 17.31
C ALA A 114 -8.19 3.55 17.06
N LEU A 115 -8.68 4.31 16.08
CA LEU A 115 -10.08 4.36 15.68
C LEU A 115 -10.56 2.98 15.22
N ILE A 116 -9.83 2.31 14.32
CA ILE A 116 -10.19 0.97 13.83
C ILE A 116 -10.14 -0.05 14.97
N GLY A 117 -9.12 0.00 15.83
CA GLY A 117 -9.06 -0.88 17.01
C GLY A 117 -10.29 -0.74 17.93
N ALA A 118 -10.75 0.50 18.16
CA ALA A 118 -11.94 0.78 18.94
C ALA A 118 -13.22 0.30 18.20
N ALA A 119 -13.30 0.45 16.88
CA ALA A 119 -14.42 -0.03 16.08
C ALA A 119 -14.55 -1.56 16.16
N ILE A 120 -13.46 -2.30 16.02
CA ILE A 120 -13.45 -3.76 16.18
C ILE A 120 -13.98 -4.16 17.56
N GLN A 121 -13.52 -3.50 18.63
CA GLN A 121 -13.97 -3.79 20.00
C GLN A 121 -15.46 -3.46 20.19
N SER A 122 -15.94 -2.35 19.65
CA SER A 122 -17.36 -1.95 19.77
C SER A 122 -18.30 -2.95 19.10
N LEU A 123 -17.83 -3.61 18.05
CA LEU A 123 -18.54 -4.68 17.33
C LEU A 123 -18.35 -6.07 17.96
N GLY A 124 -17.67 -6.15 19.11
CA GLY A 124 -17.43 -7.40 19.84
C GLY A 124 -16.29 -8.26 19.30
N GLY A 125 -15.45 -7.70 18.42
CA GLY A 125 -14.25 -8.36 17.89
C GLY A 125 -13.03 -8.18 18.79
N ASP A 126 -11.96 -8.90 18.43
CA ASP A 126 -10.64 -8.80 19.05
C ASP A 126 -9.65 -8.11 18.10
N PRO A 127 -9.18 -6.89 18.40
CA PRO A 127 -8.25 -6.17 17.54
C PRO A 127 -6.85 -6.80 17.48
N THR A 128 -6.58 -7.82 18.30
CA THR A 128 -5.32 -8.57 18.23
C THR A 128 -5.42 -9.81 17.32
N ALA A 129 -6.61 -10.13 16.85
CA ALA A 129 -6.82 -11.25 15.94
C ALA A 129 -6.27 -10.93 14.55
N GLN A 130 -5.51 -11.85 13.97
CA GLN A 130 -5.09 -11.79 12.58
C GLN A 130 -6.23 -12.26 11.67
N THR A 131 -6.70 -11.41 10.79
CA THR A 131 -7.72 -11.79 9.80
C THR A 131 -7.07 -12.14 8.45
N PRO A 132 -7.75 -12.89 7.56
CA PRO A 132 -7.19 -13.23 6.25
C PRO A 132 -6.73 -12.01 5.43
N SER A 133 -7.56 -10.96 5.35
CA SER A 133 -7.21 -9.74 4.62
C SER A 133 -6.10 -8.94 5.32
N ALA A 134 -6.01 -8.97 6.65
CA ALA A 134 -4.90 -8.37 7.39
C ALA A 134 -3.54 -9.06 7.10
N ASP A 135 -3.55 -10.36 6.88
CA ASP A 135 -2.36 -11.13 6.48
C ASP A 135 -1.88 -10.68 5.08
N VAL A 136 -2.81 -10.54 4.14
CA VAL A 136 -2.51 -10.03 2.79
C VAL A 136 -1.95 -8.61 2.83
N ALA A 137 -2.62 -7.69 3.54
CA ALA A 137 -2.17 -6.31 3.70
C ALA A 137 -0.75 -6.22 4.31
N GLY A 138 -0.44 -7.12 5.25
CA GLY A 138 0.90 -7.22 5.85
C GLY A 138 1.99 -7.54 4.82
N VAL A 139 1.70 -8.38 3.83
CA VAL A 139 2.66 -8.72 2.75
C VAL A 139 2.75 -7.62 1.71
N GLU A 140 1.63 -7.04 1.30
CA GLU A 140 1.60 -5.90 0.37
C GLU A 140 2.44 -4.73 0.90
N GLY A 141 2.32 -4.40 2.19
CA GLY A 141 3.08 -3.35 2.85
C GLY A 141 4.59 -3.60 2.95
N MET A 142 5.05 -4.87 2.88
CA MET A 142 6.48 -5.18 2.96
C MET A 142 7.29 -4.55 1.83
N GLY A 143 6.78 -4.54 0.61
CA GLY A 143 7.46 -3.94 -0.55
C GLY A 143 7.63 -2.43 -0.39
N LEU A 144 6.61 -1.75 0.11
CA LEU A 144 6.66 -0.31 0.37
C LEU A 144 7.71 0.01 1.44
N MET A 145 7.70 -0.75 2.55
CA MET A 145 8.68 -0.58 3.63
C MET A 145 10.11 -0.85 3.17
N GLN A 146 10.33 -1.82 2.28
CA GLN A 146 11.66 -2.08 1.70
C GLN A 146 12.15 -0.88 0.89
N VAL A 147 11.29 -0.26 0.08
CA VAL A 147 11.67 0.95 -0.68
C VAL A 147 12.07 2.10 0.26
N LEU A 148 11.31 2.33 1.32
CA LEU A 148 11.60 3.42 2.25
C LEU A 148 12.89 3.21 3.05
N ASN A 149 13.18 1.97 3.42
CA ASN A 149 14.35 1.64 4.24
C ASN A 149 15.63 1.36 3.42
N ASP A 150 15.53 1.19 2.09
CA ASP A 150 16.72 0.99 1.26
C ASP A 150 17.54 2.29 1.21
N PRO A 151 18.80 2.26 1.63
CA PRO A 151 19.65 3.46 1.64
C PRO A 151 20.01 3.97 0.21
N LYS A 152 19.74 3.19 -0.82
CA LYS A 152 19.99 3.57 -2.21
C LYS A 152 18.78 4.23 -2.90
N THR A 153 17.60 4.12 -2.32
CA THR A 153 16.42 4.78 -2.86
C THR A 153 16.44 6.27 -2.50
N THR A 154 16.05 7.09 -3.46
CA THR A 154 15.91 8.54 -3.28
C THR A 154 14.61 8.90 -2.55
N VAL A 155 14.53 10.11 -2.02
CA VAL A 155 13.27 10.64 -1.45
C VAL A 155 12.13 10.62 -2.47
N THR A 156 12.40 10.90 -3.74
CA THR A 156 11.38 10.84 -4.82
C THR A 156 10.84 9.42 -4.98
N GLN A 157 11.71 8.39 -4.90
CA GLN A 157 11.27 7.00 -4.97
C GLN A 157 10.49 6.58 -3.72
N ALA A 158 10.89 7.07 -2.55
CA ALA A 158 10.16 6.86 -1.31
C ALA A 158 8.76 7.52 -1.35
N LEU A 159 8.66 8.76 -1.86
CA LEU A 159 7.36 9.43 -2.08
C LEU A 159 6.45 8.66 -3.04
N HIS A 160 7.02 8.01 -4.06
CA HIS A 160 6.23 7.13 -4.92
C HIS A 160 5.65 5.94 -4.16
N ALA A 161 6.43 5.32 -3.26
CA ALA A 161 5.94 4.23 -2.43
C ALA A 161 4.83 4.69 -1.46
N ILE A 162 4.99 5.87 -0.84
CA ILE A 162 3.94 6.48 -0.01
C ILE A 162 2.70 6.78 -0.85
N LEU A 163 2.85 7.35 -2.05
CA LEU A 163 1.71 7.61 -2.93
C LEU A 163 0.88 6.36 -3.24
N ILE A 164 1.54 5.20 -3.42
CA ILE A 164 0.83 3.92 -3.59
C ILE A 164 0.04 3.58 -2.32
N ALA A 165 0.62 3.78 -1.14
CA ALA A 165 -0.06 3.56 0.13
C ALA A 165 -1.30 4.45 0.25
N GLU A 166 -1.18 5.76 0.06
CA GLU A 166 -2.28 6.73 0.15
C GLU A 166 -3.43 6.43 -0.82
N MET A 167 -3.11 6.06 -2.07
CA MET A 167 -4.14 5.70 -3.06
C MET A 167 -4.92 4.44 -2.63
N THR A 168 -4.25 3.47 -2.04
CA THR A 168 -4.87 2.24 -1.52
C THR A 168 -5.69 2.56 -0.28
N ASP A 169 -5.19 3.42 0.57
CA ASP A 169 -5.82 3.86 1.81
C ASP A 169 -7.17 4.53 1.57
N ASN A 170 -7.19 5.56 0.73
CA ASN A 170 -8.42 6.25 0.36
C ASN A 170 -9.49 5.29 -0.16
N ALA A 171 -9.13 4.37 -1.06
CA ALA A 171 -10.08 3.40 -1.60
C ALA A 171 -10.62 2.44 -0.52
N ALA A 172 -9.78 2.04 0.43
CA ALA A 172 -10.19 1.11 1.48
C ALA A 172 -11.07 1.79 2.57
N TRP A 173 -10.85 3.06 2.87
CA TRP A 173 -11.76 3.82 3.72
C TRP A 173 -13.15 3.98 3.09
N GLU A 174 -13.22 4.25 1.76
CA GLU A 174 -14.49 4.30 1.04
C GLU A 174 -15.23 2.96 1.12
N GLU A 175 -14.53 1.83 0.91
CA GLU A 175 -15.10 0.48 1.06
C GLU A 175 -15.64 0.23 2.49
N LEU A 176 -14.89 0.64 3.52
CA LEU A 176 -15.34 0.49 4.90
C LEU A 176 -16.59 1.32 5.22
N ILE A 177 -16.67 2.55 4.71
CA ILE A 177 -17.85 3.41 4.88
C ILE A 177 -19.09 2.74 4.26
N GLU A 178 -18.96 2.16 3.06
CA GLU A 178 -20.04 1.41 2.44
C GLU A 178 -20.47 0.21 3.31
N LEU A 179 -19.52 -0.57 3.82
CA LEU A 179 -19.82 -1.74 4.66
C LEU A 179 -20.49 -1.38 5.98
N VAL A 180 -20.06 -0.32 6.67
CA VAL A 180 -20.71 0.10 7.92
C VAL A 180 -22.06 0.76 7.68
N THR A 181 -22.25 1.40 6.52
CA THR A 181 -23.55 1.94 6.08
C THR A 181 -24.56 0.80 5.86
N GLU A 182 -24.17 -0.23 5.12
CA GLU A 182 -25.01 -1.41 4.89
C GLU A 182 -25.27 -2.21 6.19
N ALA A 183 -24.36 -2.14 7.16
CA ALA A 183 -24.54 -2.70 8.49
C ALA A 183 -25.45 -1.85 9.40
N GLY A 184 -25.84 -0.64 8.98
CA GLY A 184 -26.70 0.28 9.74
C GLY A 184 -26.01 0.91 10.95
N ASN A 185 -24.72 1.15 10.90
CA ASN A 185 -23.95 1.72 12.00
C ASN A 185 -23.57 3.19 11.71
N ASP A 186 -24.53 4.08 11.94
CA ASP A 186 -24.38 5.52 11.66
C ASP A 186 -23.21 6.18 12.40
N GLU A 187 -22.90 5.71 13.63
CA GLU A 187 -21.76 6.24 14.41
C GLU A 187 -20.43 5.95 13.71
N LEU A 188 -20.23 4.73 13.21
CA LEU A 188 -19.02 4.39 12.47
C LEU A 188 -18.97 5.07 11.10
N VAL A 189 -20.11 5.28 10.43
CA VAL A 189 -20.17 6.02 9.17
C VAL A 189 -19.62 7.44 9.36
N GLU A 190 -20.06 8.17 10.40
CA GLU A 190 -19.57 9.53 10.69
C GLU A 190 -18.07 9.53 10.93
N ARG A 191 -17.57 8.69 11.84
CA ARG A 191 -16.17 8.63 12.21
C ARG A 191 -15.23 8.18 11.08
N PHE A 192 -15.68 7.23 10.25
CA PHE A 192 -14.90 6.76 9.12
C PHE A 192 -14.89 7.77 7.98
N THR A 193 -15.97 8.56 7.86
CA THR A 193 -15.99 9.67 6.89
C THR A 193 -14.99 10.77 7.28
N GLU A 194 -14.88 11.11 8.56
CA GLU A 194 -13.86 12.05 9.06
C GLU A 194 -12.45 11.55 8.75
N ALA A 195 -12.14 10.30 9.05
CA ALA A 195 -10.84 9.70 8.74
C ALA A 195 -10.55 9.69 7.22
N ARG A 196 -11.54 9.33 6.38
CA ARG A 196 -11.39 9.36 4.92
C ARG A 196 -11.10 10.77 4.41
N ASP A 197 -11.69 11.81 5.00
CA ASP A 197 -11.44 13.20 4.60
C ASP A 197 -10.00 13.61 4.95
N GLU A 198 -9.46 13.17 6.08
CA GLU A 198 -8.06 13.34 6.47
C GLU A 198 -7.13 12.60 5.49
N GLU A 199 -7.45 11.37 5.11
CA GLU A 199 -6.69 10.59 4.12
C GLU A 199 -6.69 11.23 2.72
N GLN A 200 -7.77 11.87 2.33
CA GLN A 200 -7.80 12.65 1.09
C GLN A 200 -6.80 13.81 1.13
N GLU A 201 -6.65 14.47 2.27
CA GLU A 201 -5.62 15.52 2.45
C GLU A 201 -4.20 14.94 2.42
N HIS A 202 -3.97 13.74 2.99
CA HIS A 202 -2.68 13.05 2.90
C HIS A 202 -2.31 12.78 1.46
N LEU A 203 -3.23 12.19 0.70
CA LEU A 203 -3.03 11.88 -0.72
C LEU A 203 -2.68 13.14 -1.53
N GLU A 204 -3.40 14.24 -1.33
CA GLU A 204 -3.15 15.50 -2.03
C GLU A 204 -1.76 16.07 -1.73
N LYS A 205 -1.35 16.07 -0.45
CA LYS A 205 -0.02 16.51 -0.03
C LYS A 205 1.08 15.65 -0.65
N VAL A 206 0.95 14.33 -0.57
CA VAL A 206 1.93 13.38 -1.11
C VAL A 206 2.04 13.49 -2.62
N GLN A 207 0.93 13.61 -3.35
CA GLN A 207 0.92 13.87 -4.78
C GLN A 207 1.67 15.16 -5.13
N GLY A 208 1.43 16.23 -4.38
CA GLY A 208 2.10 17.52 -4.54
C GLY A 208 3.62 17.39 -4.35
N TRP A 209 4.06 16.75 -3.27
CA TRP A 209 5.48 16.54 -2.98
C TRP A 209 6.15 15.66 -4.02
N TYR A 210 5.52 14.54 -4.40
CA TYR A 210 6.05 13.63 -5.43
C TYR A 210 6.20 14.33 -6.78
N LYS A 211 5.18 15.11 -7.20
CA LYS A 211 5.21 15.87 -8.45
C LYS A 211 6.31 16.93 -8.43
N ALA A 212 6.43 17.68 -7.33
CA ALA A 212 7.48 18.70 -7.17
C ALA A 212 8.88 18.08 -7.22
N ALA A 213 9.12 16.99 -6.49
CA ALA A 213 10.38 16.27 -6.48
C ALA A 213 10.76 15.70 -7.87
N THR A 214 9.78 15.15 -8.58
CA THR A 214 9.97 14.62 -9.94
C THR A 214 10.35 15.72 -10.93
N LEU A 215 9.66 16.86 -10.88
CA LEU A 215 9.95 18.02 -11.76
C LEU A 215 11.30 18.64 -11.44
N ALA A 216 11.66 18.75 -10.17
CA ALA A 216 12.97 19.24 -9.75
C ALA A 216 14.09 18.33 -10.28
N ALA A 217 13.92 17.01 -10.19
CA ALA A 217 14.86 16.05 -10.76
C ALA A 217 14.98 16.15 -12.30
N ALA A 218 13.93 16.60 -12.98
CA ALA A 218 13.94 16.89 -14.42
C ALA A 218 14.48 18.28 -14.77
N GLY A 219 14.99 19.06 -13.80
CA GLY A 219 15.49 20.41 -13.98
C GLY A 219 14.39 21.44 -14.26
N LYS A 220 13.17 21.21 -13.85
CA LYS A 220 12.02 22.12 -13.99
C LYS A 220 11.54 22.57 -12.61
N GLU A 221 11.29 23.86 -12.45
CA GLU A 221 10.63 24.38 -11.26
C GLU A 221 9.12 24.05 -11.31
N TYR A 222 8.60 23.60 -10.17
CA TYR A 222 7.17 23.44 -9.97
C TYR A 222 6.54 24.82 -9.74
N ARG A 223 5.60 25.22 -10.60
CA ARG A 223 4.85 26.48 -10.51
C ARG A 223 3.43 26.22 -10.05
#